data_6cef1960acfcb695adb502a1dff65be5
#
_entry.id   6cef1960acfcb695adb502a1dff65be5
#
_cell.length_a   1.000
_cell.length_b   1.000
_cell.length_c   1.000
_cell.angle_alpha   90.00
_cell.angle_beta   90.00
_cell.angle_gamma   90.00
#
_symmetry.space_group_name_H-M   'P 1'
#
loop_
_entity.id
_entity.type
_entity.pdbx_description
1 polymer ?
#
loop_
_entity_poly.entity_id
_entity_poly.type
_entity_poly.pdbx_seq_one_letter_code
_entity_poly.pdbx_strand_id
1 'polypeptide(L)' 'MGDTKEFARELAALIKRYVDGGCDPQEVADELAREANYVFGHYNLEIYLERTSKG' A
#
# COMPACT_ATOMS: atom_id res chain seq x y z
N MET A 1 11.80 12.77 -10.99
CA MET A 1 10.61 12.38 -11.27
C MET A 1 10.40 10.97 -11.00
N GLY A 2 9.48 10.59 -10.27
CA GLY A 2 9.23 9.22 -9.96
C GLY A 2 8.45 8.49 -11.02
N ASP A 3 8.57 7.20 -11.03
CA ASP A 3 7.80 6.37 -11.92
C ASP A 3 6.88 5.55 -11.05
N THR A 4 5.60 5.85 -11.08
CA THR A 4 4.63 5.18 -10.24
C THR A 4 4.54 3.70 -10.55
N LYS A 5 4.72 3.33 -11.82
CA LYS A 5 4.66 1.92 -12.16
C LYS A 5 5.84 1.17 -11.60
N GLU A 6 7.00 1.80 -11.59
CA GLU A 6 8.16 1.18 -11.02
C GLU A 6 8.00 1.06 -9.51
N PHE A 7 7.44 2.09 -8.88
CA PHE A 7 7.19 2.03 -7.45
C PHE A 7 6.26 0.87 -7.14
N ALA A 8 5.18 0.73 -7.92
CA ALA A 8 4.22 -0.34 -7.67
C ALA A 8 4.88 -1.71 -7.82
N ARG A 9 5.76 -1.84 -8.81
CA ARG A 9 6.42 -3.10 -9.04
C ARG A 9 7.35 -3.44 -7.90
N GLU A 10 8.11 -2.45 -7.43
CA GLU A 10 9.02 -2.68 -6.32
C GLU A 10 8.27 -2.97 -5.05
N LEU A 11 7.16 -2.30 -4.84
CA LEU A 11 6.36 -2.52 -3.65
C LEU A 11 5.80 -3.94 -3.64
N ALA A 12 5.29 -4.40 -4.79
CA ALA A 12 4.76 -5.74 -4.88
C ALA A 12 5.84 -6.78 -4.60
N ALA A 13 7.04 -6.55 -5.12
CA ALA A 13 8.14 -7.48 -4.89
C ALA A 13 8.54 -7.49 -3.42
N LEU A 14 8.52 -6.32 -2.78
CA LEU A 14 8.88 -6.23 -1.40
C LEU A 14 7.87 -6.98 -0.53
N ILE A 15 6.58 -6.79 -0.81
CA ILE A 15 5.54 -7.46 -0.08
C ILE A 15 5.69 -8.96 -0.21
N LYS A 16 5.88 -9.42 -1.44
CA LYS A 16 6.00 -10.84 -1.67
C LYS A 16 7.19 -11.43 -0.92
N ARG A 17 8.30 -10.72 -0.91
CA ARG A 17 9.49 -11.21 -0.25
C ARG A 17 9.27 -11.39 1.24
N TYR A 18 8.61 -10.43 1.88
CA TYR A 18 8.40 -10.53 3.31
C TYR A 18 7.33 -11.55 3.68
N VAL A 19 6.29 -11.66 2.90
CA VAL A 19 5.27 -12.65 3.16
C VAL A 19 5.83 -14.05 2.96
N ASP A 20 6.60 -14.24 1.88
CA ASP A 20 7.21 -15.54 1.64
C ASP A 20 8.23 -15.87 2.70
N GLY A 21 8.83 -14.87 3.32
CA GLY A 21 9.81 -15.09 4.36
C GLY A 21 9.22 -15.33 5.74
N GLY A 22 7.89 -15.30 5.85
CA GLY A 22 7.26 -15.64 7.11
C GLY A 22 6.41 -14.57 7.76
N CYS A 23 6.33 -13.38 7.20
CA CYS A 23 5.50 -12.36 7.80
C CYS A 23 4.04 -12.69 7.55
N ASP A 24 3.20 -12.38 8.52
CA ASP A 24 1.78 -12.59 8.40
C ASP A 24 1.21 -11.62 7.37
N PRO A 25 0.54 -12.09 6.31
CA PRO A 25 -0.02 -11.19 5.31
C PRO A 25 -0.96 -10.14 5.90
N GLN A 26 -1.71 -10.48 6.94
CA GLN A 26 -2.61 -9.52 7.55
C GLN A 26 -1.82 -8.37 8.18
N GLU A 27 -0.71 -8.68 8.81
CA GLU A 27 0.11 -7.66 9.44
C GLU A 27 0.76 -6.78 8.38
N VAL A 28 1.16 -7.38 7.27
CA VAL A 28 1.75 -6.62 6.18
C VAL A 28 0.69 -5.66 5.61
N ALA A 29 -0.52 -6.14 5.44
CA ALA A 29 -1.60 -5.30 4.91
C ALA A 29 -1.91 -4.16 5.87
N ASP A 30 -1.88 -4.43 7.18
CA ASP A 30 -2.16 -3.39 8.16
C ASP A 30 -1.08 -2.32 8.12
N GLU A 31 0.17 -2.71 7.93
CA GLU A 31 1.25 -1.73 7.84
C GLU A 31 1.12 -0.91 6.57
N LEU A 32 0.72 -1.54 5.48
CA LEU A 32 0.53 -0.82 4.23
C LEU A 32 -0.59 0.21 4.37
N ALA A 33 -1.67 -0.17 5.05
CA ALA A 33 -2.76 0.76 5.26
C ALA A 33 -2.31 1.94 6.10
N ARG A 34 -1.47 1.68 7.09
CA ARG A 34 -0.96 2.73 7.95
C ARG A 34 -0.09 3.70 7.16
N GLU A 35 0.76 3.17 6.28
CA GLU A 35 1.60 4.01 5.47
C GLU A 35 0.77 4.80 4.46
N ALA A 36 -0.25 4.18 3.90
CA ALA A 36 -1.12 4.88 2.96
C ALA A 36 -1.82 6.04 3.66
N ASN A 37 -2.30 5.82 4.88
CA ASN A 37 -2.96 6.87 5.63
C ASN A 37 -2.00 8.02 5.93
N TYR A 38 -0.75 7.69 6.21
CA TYR A 38 0.26 8.70 6.46
C TYR A 38 0.44 9.57 5.21
N VAL A 39 0.53 8.94 4.05
CA VAL A 39 0.75 9.67 2.80
C VAL A 39 -0.46 10.54 2.48
N PHE A 40 -1.67 9.98 2.62
CA PHE A 40 -2.87 10.74 2.34
C PHE A 40 -2.95 11.96 3.27
N GLY A 41 -2.64 11.80 4.54
CA GLY A 41 -2.72 12.91 5.47
C GLY A 41 -1.60 13.92 5.23
N HIS A 42 -0.40 13.44 4.98
CA HIS A 42 0.75 14.33 4.82
C HIS A 42 0.60 15.24 3.60
N TYR A 43 0.05 14.68 2.51
CA TYR A 43 -0.09 15.43 1.27
C TYR A 43 -1.50 15.93 1.01
N ASN A 44 -2.40 15.78 2.00
CA ASN A 44 -3.79 16.21 1.84
C ASN A 44 -4.47 15.57 0.65
N LEU A 45 -4.26 14.30 0.49
CA LEU A 45 -4.84 13.57 -0.62
C LEU A 45 -6.17 12.98 -0.20
N GLU A 46 -6.96 12.58 -1.18
CA GLU A 46 -8.24 11.96 -0.89
C GLU A 46 -8.14 10.46 -1.09
N ILE A 47 -8.89 9.75 -0.29
CA ILE A 47 -8.92 8.30 -0.38
C ILE A 47 -10.07 7.89 -1.26
N TYR A 48 -9.78 7.13 -2.29
CA TYR A 48 -10.83 6.71 -3.22
C TYR A 48 -11.27 5.27 -3.05
N LEU A 49 -10.74 4.60 -2.07
CA LEU A 49 -11.08 3.20 -1.89
C LEU A 49 -12.56 2.95 -1.66
N GLU A 50 -13.18 3.85 -1.00
CA GLU A 50 -14.55 3.63 -0.69
C GLU A 50 -15.42 3.64 -1.87
N ARG A 51 -14.93 4.13 -2.97
CA ARG A 51 -15.70 4.19 -4.11
C ARG A 51 -16.13 2.89 -4.56
N THR A 52 -15.30 1.92 -4.45
CA THR A 52 -15.63 0.64 -4.97
C THR A 52 -16.70 -0.03 -4.15
N SER A 53 -16.82 0.31 -2.93
CA SER A 53 -17.80 -0.37 -2.12
C SER A 53 -19.18 0.13 -2.36
N LYS A 54 -19.30 1.20 -3.08
CA LYS A 54 -20.53 1.73 -3.37
C LYS A 54 -21.35 0.77 -4.06
N GLY A 55 -20.84 0.14 -4.82
CA GLY A 55 -21.55 -0.87 -5.56
C GLY A 55 -22.98 -0.74 -5.58
#